data_26765258508fb013b775b8ccebd809fc
#
_entry.id   26765258508fb013b775b8ccebd809fc
#
_cell.length_a   1.000
_cell.length_b   1.000
_cell.length_c   1.000
_cell.angle_alpha   90.00
_cell.angle_beta   90.00
_cell.angle_gamma   90.00
#
_symmetry.space_group_name_H-M   'P 1'
#
loop_
_entity.id
_entity.type
_entity.pdbx_description
1 polymer ?
#
loop_
_entity_poly.entity_id
_entity_poly.type
_entity_poly.pdbx_seq_one_letter_code
_entity_poly.pdbx_strand_id
1 'polypeptide(L)'
;FQGLSNSLNTNTDDAWDSPQSLPFDFCFFGNLEQQFQVGSNGLIRFDVDASDTYNNYTLQNNSTYDIPTNGPEAIAEGNIFTPVHDIYPSTQWNDEEIAWEIIGEYPNRVLAVSFYNVPMYSCTDLKATHMAVLYETTNVIDIYIAEKNACTSFNQGAAALGIQNNQGNQGYVPPNRNSSDTPWTTQEEAWRFTPVGDSIIVFEWIDSNGDVISNDPNFEVSPSQSTSYTARVTYTTC
;
A
#
# COMPACT_ATOMS: atom_id res chain seq x y z
N PHE A 1 -8.02 12.68 0.56
CA PHE A 1 -7.09 12.57 -0.56
C PHE A 1 -6.07 13.71 -0.61
N GLN A 2 -6.41 14.92 -0.19
CA GLN A 2 -5.57 16.11 -0.28
C GLN A 2 -5.06 16.54 1.09
N GLY A 3 -3.86 17.17 1.14
CA GLY A 3 -3.32 17.82 2.34
C GLY A 3 -2.61 16.86 3.29
N LEU A 4 -2.03 15.77 2.77
CA LEU A 4 -1.13 14.92 3.53
C LEU A 4 0.21 15.63 3.78
N SER A 5 0.85 15.33 4.93
CA SER A 5 1.97 16.13 5.44
C SER A 5 3.27 15.99 4.65
N ASN A 6 3.47 14.86 3.93
CA ASN A 6 4.70 14.56 3.22
C ASN A 6 4.44 14.56 1.72
N SER A 7 4.53 15.72 1.09
CA SER A 7 4.40 15.85 -0.36
C SER A 7 5.62 15.24 -1.04
N LEU A 8 5.37 14.38 -2.03
CA LEU A 8 6.39 13.83 -2.89
C LEU A 8 6.77 14.82 -3.98
N ASN A 9 7.92 14.59 -4.61
CA ASN A 9 8.34 15.43 -5.72
C ASN A 9 7.43 15.24 -6.94
N THR A 10 6.35 16.00 -7.00
CA THR A 10 5.37 15.99 -8.11
C THR A 10 5.90 16.63 -9.39
N ASN A 11 7.16 17.05 -9.41
CA ASN A 11 7.77 17.73 -10.55
C ASN A 11 8.43 16.77 -11.53
N THR A 12 8.43 15.47 -11.23
CA THR A 12 9.14 14.47 -12.01
C THR A 12 8.17 13.37 -12.41
N ASP A 13 7.85 13.33 -13.68
CA ASP A 13 7.13 12.24 -14.32
C ASP A 13 8.01 10.96 -14.34
N ASP A 14 7.38 9.80 -14.32
CA ASP A 14 8.04 8.49 -14.35
C ASP A 14 9.14 8.31 -13.29
N ALA A 15 8.87 8.71 -12.05
CA ALA A 15 9.89 8.68 -11.01
C ALA A 15 9.48 7.90 -9.76
N TRP A 16 10.46 7.20 -9.17
CA TRP A 16 10.39 6.75 -7.79
C TRP A 16 10.85 7.84 -6.84
N ASP A 17 10.14 8.02 -5.74
CA ASP A 17 10.63 8.84 -4.62
C ASP A 17 11.74 8.10 -3.84
N SER A 18 12.40 8.80 -2.94
CA SER A 18 13.36 8.18 -2.04
C SER A 18 12.68 7.17 -1.10
N PRO A 19 13.39 6.09 -0.67
CA PRO A 19 12.87 5.17 0.34
C PRO A 19 12.46 5.88 1.62
N GLN A 20 11.28 5.53 2.13
CA GLN A 20 10.70 6.04 3.36
C GLN A 20 10.64 4.94 4.42
N SER A 21 10.82 5.30 5.69
CA SER A 21 10.65 4.36 6.79
C SER A 21 9.19 4.22 7.19
N LEU A 22 8.72 2.99 7.33
CA LEU A 22 7.42 2.69 7.91
C LEU A 22 7.59 2.55 9.43
N PRO A 23 6.91 3.36 10.26
CA PRO A 23 7.13 3.37 11.71
C PRO A 23 6.43 2.21 12.44
N PHE A 24 5.96 1.23 11.72
CA PHE A 24 5.36 0.00 12.21
C PHE A 24 5.72 -1.17 11.29
N ASP A 25 5.70 -2.36 11.85
CA ASP A 25 5.87 -3.59 11.10
C ASP A 25 4.61 -3.86 10.27
N PHE A 26 4.78 -4.08 8.98
CA PHE A 26 3.68 -4.40 8.07
C PHE A 26 3.93 -5.75 7.41
N CYS A 27 3.03 -6.71 7.63
CA CYS A 27 3.16 -8.02 7.02
C CYS A 27 2.54 -8.05 5.61
N PHE A 28 3.36 -8.32 4.61
CA PHE A 28 2.94 -8.38 3.22
C PHE A 28 3.43 -9.67 2.55
N PHE A 29 2.52 -10.54 2.13
CA PHE A 29 2.82 -11.88 1.58
C PHE A 29 3.80 -12.70 2.43
N GLY A 30 3.71 -12.60 3.77
CA GLY A 30 4.57 -13.30 4.71
C GLY A 30 5.96 -12.68 4.93
N ASN A 31 6.21 -11.50 4.39
CA ASN A 31 7.42 -10.72 4.65
C ASN A 31 7.11 -9.53 5.55
N LEU A 32 8.03 -9.21 6.44
CA LEU A 32 7.95 -8.05 7.31
C LEU A 32 8.56 -6.84 6.60
N GLU A 33 7.70 -5.87 6.30
CA GLU A 33 8.10 -4.66 5.59
C GLU A 33 8.22 -3.47 6.56
N GLN A 34 9.31 -2.75 6.48
CA GLN A 34 9.64 -1.60 7.34
C GLN A 34 10.03 -0.34 6.54
N GLN A 35 10.03 -0.45 5.22
CA GLN A 35 10.30 0.65 4.30
C GLN A 35 9.36 0.56 3.10
N PHE A 36 9.16 1.69 2.44
CA PHE A 36 8.39 1.77 1.20
C PHE A 36 8.94 2.86 0.28
N GLN A 37 8.64 2.75 -1.01
CA GLN A 37 8.80 3.83 -2.00
C GLN A 37 7.48 4.03 -2.74
N VAL A 38 7.24 5.27 -3.16
CA VAL A 38 6.08 5.64 -3.98
C VAL A 38 6.55 6.02 -5.38
N GLY A 39 5.93 5.41 -6.38
CA GLY A 39 6.17 5.73 -7.78
C GLY A 39 5.09 6.67 -8.32
N SER A 40 5.46 7.61 -9.19
CA SER A 40 4.56 8.63 -9.73
C SER A 40 3.36 8.06 -10.50
N ASN A 41 3.45 6.83 -11.01
CA ASN A 41 2.42 6.16 -11.79
C ASN A 41 1.42 5.32 -10.97
N GLY A 42 1.22 5.65 -9.68
CA GLY A 42 0.23 4.98 -8.82
C GLY A 42 0.73 3.69 -8.16
N LEU A 43 2.05 3.56 -7.98
CA LEU A 43 2.66 2.38 -7.39
C LEU A 43 3.22 2.64 -6.00
N ILE A 44 3.17 1.60 -5.15
CA ILE A 44 3.93 1.54 -3.91
C ILE A 44 4.72 0.24 -3.93
N ARG A 45 6.02 0.28 -3.57
CA ARG A 45 6.85 -0.92 -3.44
C ARG A 45 7.49 -1.01 -2.06
N PHE A 46 7.73 -2.25 -1.63
CA PHE A 46 8.43 -2.60 -0.40
C PHE A 46 9.86 -3.07 -0.67
N ASP A 47 10.12 -3.63 -1.84
CA ASP A 47 11.48 -3.94 -2.30
C ASP A 47 12.17 -2.64 -2.75
N VAL A 48 12.57 -1.84 -1.75
CA VAL A 48 13.08 -0.48 -1.96
C VAL A 48 14.48 -0.48 -2.57
N ASP A 49 14.70 0.37 -3.56
CA ASP A 49 16.01 0.62 -4.16
C ASP A 49 16.23 2.14 -4.30
N ALA A 50 17.14 2.68 -3.48
CA ALA A 50 17.47 4.11 -3.52
C ALA A 50 18.23 4.52 -4.80
N SER A 51 18.77 3.59 -5.56
CA SER A 51 19.48 3.86 -6.82
C SER A 51 18.56 3.87 -8.03
N ASP A 52 17.38 3.25 -7.91
CA ASP A 52 16.34 3.25 -8.95
C ASP A 52 15.47 4.49 -8.82
N THR A 53 15.58 5.38 -9.77
CA THR A 53 14.83 6.63 -9.83
C THR A 53 13.76 6.66 -10.92
N TYR A 54 13.70 5.62 -11.77
CA TYR A 54 12.75 5.57 -12.87
C TYR A 54 11.57 4.64 -12.55
N ASN A 55 10.36 5.19 -12.52
CA ASN A 55 9.12 4.44 -12.38
C ASN A 55 8.49 4.22 -13.75
N ASN A 56 8.58 2.99 -14.23
CA ASN A 56 8.10 2.62 -15.57
C ASN A 56 6.60 2.90 -15.75
N TYR A 57 6.20 3.29 -16.94
CA TYR A 57 4.80 3.54 -17.36
C TYR A 57 4.27 2.52 -18.38
N THR A 58 5.09 1.54 -18.79
CA THR A 58 4.73 0.63 -19.87
C THR A 58 3.63 -0.33 -19.45
N LEU A 59 2.47 -0.13 -20.00
CA LEU A 59 1.27 -0.96 -19.83
C LEU A 59 0.56 -1.12 -21.18
N GLN A 60 -0.09 -2.26 -21.39
CA GLN A 60 -0.94 -2.49 -22.57
C GLN A 60 -2.15 -3.35 -22.19
N ASN A 61 -3.21 -3.24 -22.96
CA ASN A 61 -4.43 -4.04 -22.81
C ASN A 61 -4.19 -5.48 -23.32
N ASN A 62 -3.45 -6.26 -22.54
CA ASN A 62 -3.30 -7.70 -22.76
C ASN A 62 -2.77 -8.39 -21.51
N SER A 63 -2.88 -9.73 -21.45
CA SER A 63 -2.54 -10.52 -20.28
C SER A 63 -1.05 -10.59 -19.93
N THR A 64 -0.17 -10.14 -20.80
CA THR A 64 1.27 -10.04 -20.49
C THR A 64 1.54 -8.99 -19.40
N TYR A 65 0.66 -7.98 -19.33
CA TYR A 65 0.73 -6.89 -18.36
C TYR A 65 -0.20 -7.09 -17.17
N ASP A 66 -0.72 -8.30 -16.96
CA ASP A 66 -1.59 -8.61 -15.84
C ASP A 66 -0.81 -8.88 -14.55
N ILE A 67 -1.37 -8.46 -13.42
CA ILE A 67 -0.92 -8.84 -12.08
C ILE A 67 -1.28 -10.33 -11.84
N PRO A 68 -0.36 -11.19 -11.34
CA PRO A 68 1.04 -10.87 -11.00
C PRO A 68 1.98 -11.03 -12.21
N THR A 69 3.01 -10.19 -12.26
CA THR A 69 4.09 -10.31 -13.26
C THR A 69 5.44 -9.82 -12.73
N ASN A 70 6.52 -10.42 -13.20
CA ASN A 70 7.91 -10.01 -12.97
C ASN A 70 8.64 -9.65 -14.27
N GLY A 71 7.89 -9.33 -15.32
CA GLY A 71 8.41 -8.89 -16.60
C GLY A 71 9.02 -7.49 -16.58
N PRO A 72 9.30 -6.90 -17.74
CA PRO A 72 9.87 -5.54 -17.83
C PRO A 72 8.81 -4.43 -17.78
N GLU A 73 7.55 -4.75 -17.50
CA GLU A 73 6.43 -3.84 -17.51
C GLU A 73 6.38 -3.01 -16.20
N ALA A 74 5.64 -1.90 -16.21
CA ALA A 74 5.43 -1.05 -15.04
C ALA A 74 4.95 -1.83 -13.79
N ILE A 75 4.07 -2.79 -13.99
CA ILE A 75 3.51 -3.63 -12.91
C ILE A 75 4.59 -4.45 -12.19
N ALA A 76 5.66 -4.86 -12.89
CA ALA A 76 6.72 -5.67 -12.27
C ALA A 76 7.50 -4.94 -11.17
N GLU A 77 7.46 -3.62 -11.17
CA GLU A 77 8.22 -2.79 -10.23
C GLU A 77 7.48 -2.53 -8.90
N GLY A 78 6.17 -2.81 -8.84
CA GLY A 78 5.32 -2.45 -7.71
C GLY A 78 4.77 -3.63 -6.92
N ASN A 79 4.30 -3.33 -5.72
CA ASN A 79 3.61 -4.26 -4.85
C ASN A 79 2.13 -3.91 -4.66
N ILE A 80 1.80 -2.62 -4.57
CA ILE A 80 0.43 -2.12 -4.44
C ILE A 80 0.17 -1.16 -5.60
N PHE A 81 -0.92 -1.41 -6.30
CA PHE A 81 -1.36 -0.66 -7.48
C PHE A 81 -2.67 0.05 -7.16
N THR A 82 -2.63 1.38 -7.05
CA THR A 82 -3.67 2.21 -6.43
C THR A 82 -4.77 2.82 -7.30
N PRO A 83 -4.91 2.77 -8.62
CA PRO A 83 -4.37 1.92 -9.70
C PRO A 83 -3.04 2.41 -10.30
N VAL A 84 -2.30 1.49 -10.93
CA VAL A 84 -1.19 1.86 -11.81
C VAL A 84 -1.74 2.26 -13.18
N HIS A 85 -1.32 3.41 -13.66
CA HIS A 85 -1.56 3.93 -15.00
C HIS A 85 -0.61 5.10 -15.26
N ASP A 86 -0.43 5.45 -16.53
CA ASP A 86 0.45 6.57 -16.90
C ASP A 86 -0.22 7.90 -16.54
N ILE A 87 0.15 8.46 -15.39
CA ILE A 87 -0.26 9.78 -14.91
C ILE A 87 0.93 10.74 -14.90
N TYR A 88 0.66 12.01 -15.13
CA TYR A 88 1.65 13.03 -15.46
C TYR A 88 1.75 14.11 -14.37
N PRO A 89 2.42 13.83 -13.24
CA PRO A 89 2.71 14.88 -12.26
C PRO A 89 3.71 15.89 -12.85
N SER A 90 3.43 17.18 -12.71
CA SER A 90 4.26 18.25 -13.28
C SER A 90 4.04 19.57 -12.57
N THR A 91 5.10 20.41 -12.46
CA THR A 91 5.00 21.80 -11.98
C THR A 91 4.04 22.70 -12.76
N GLN A 92 3.56 22.25 -13.90
CA GLN A 92 2.59 23.01 -14.71
C GLN A 92 1.18 22.98 -14.07
N TRP A 93 0.92 22.05 -13.18
CA TRP A 93 -0.36 21.89 -12.52
C TRP A 93 -0.30 22.51 -11.12
N ASN A 94 -1.36 23.19 -10.70
CA ASN A 94 -1.39 23.92 -9.42
C ASN A 94 -2.29 23.24 -8.37
N ASP A 95 -3.01 22.21 -8.76
CA ASP A 95 -4.05 21.55 -7.97
C ASP A 95 -3.87 20.05 -7.83
N GLU A 96 -2.70 19.53 -8.19
CA GLU A 96 -2.34 18.13 -8.00
C GLU A 96 -1.48 17.92 -6.75
N GLU A 97 -1.57 16.73 -6.18
CA GLU A 97 -0.75 16.32 -5.06
C GLU A 97 -0.50 14.80 -5.11
N ILE A 98 0.77 14.40 -5.00
CA ILE A 98 1.14 13.04 -4.60
C ILE A 98 1.79 13.18 -3.24
N ALA A 99 1.22 12.54 -2.21
CA ALA A 99 1.68 12.71 -0.84
C ALA A 99 1.38 11.48 0.01
N TRP A 100 2.07 11.38 1.14
CA TRP A 100 1.82 10.34 2.14
C TRP A 100 1.84 10.90 3.55
N GLU A 101 1.22 10.17 4.47
CA GLU A 101 1.23 10.50 5.89
C GLU A 101 1.01 9.27 6.76
N ILE A 102 1.64 9.25 7.94
CA ILE A 102 1.31 8.32 9.01
C ILE A 102 0.28 8.99 9.91
N ILE A 103 -0.92 8.41 9.99
CA ILE A 103 -2.06 8.96 10.72
C ILE A 103 -2.41 8.05 11.89
N GLY A 104 -2.80 8.63 13.02
CA GLY A 104 -3.20 7.88 14.21
C GLY A 104 -2.06 7.61 15.18
N GLU A 105 -2.34 6.80 16.20
CA GLU A 105 -1.40 6.44 17.26
C GLU A 105 -1.31 4.92 17.42
N TYR A 106 -0.15 4.46 17.89
CA TYR A 106 0.05 3.04 18.19
C TYR A 106 -1.06 2.50 19.10
N PRO A 107 -1.62 1.34 18.84
CA PRO A 107 -1.31 0.37 17.79
C PRO A 107 -2.22 0.48 16.54
N ASN A 108 -2.82 1.63 16.29
CA ASN A 108 -3.81 1.84 15.23
C ASN A 108 -3.36 2.90 14.21
N ARG A 109 -2.05 2.97 13.93
CA ARG A 109 -1.52 3.87 12.89
C ARG A 109 -1.90 3.35 11.50
N VAL A 110 -1.98 4.26 10.57
CA VAL A 110 -2.11 3.92 9.15
C VAL A 110 -1.10 4.70 8.33
N LEU A 111 -0.58 4.07 7.27
CA LEU A 111 0.07 4.80 6.18
C LEU A 111 -0.99 5.11 5.13
N ALA A 112 -1.22 6.38 4.85
CA ALA A 112 -2.01 6.83 3.71
C ALA A 112 -1.07 7.33 2.61
N VAL A 113 -1.25 6.87 1.36
CA VAL A 113 -0.53 7.34 0.17
C VAL A 113 -1.56 7.77 -0.85
N SER A 114 -1.55 9.03 -1.21
CA SER A 114 -2.58 9.65 -2.06
C SER A 114 -2.01 10.23 -3.34
N PHE A 115 -2.77 10.06 -4.41
CA PHE A 115 -2.60 10.65 -5.73
C PHE A 115 -3.85 11.50 -5.98
N TYR A 116 -3.74 12.81 -5.78
CA TYR A 116 -4.88 13.71 -5.84
C TYR A 116 -4.81 14.54 -7.12
N ASN A 117 -5.88 14.45 -7.92
CA ASN A 117 -6.12 15.31 -9.08
C ASN A 117 -4.98 15.30 -10.12
N VAL A 118 -4.22 14.18 -10.22
CA VAL A 118 -3.07 14.06 -11.11
C VAL A 118 -3.56 13.87 -12.55
N PRO A 119 -3.11 14.69 -13.52
CA PRO A 119 -3.47 14.52 -14.92
C PRO A 119 -2.97 13.21 -15.50
N MET A 120 -3.68 12.70 -16.49
CA MET A 120 -3.22 11.55 -17.26
C MET A 120 -2.25 11.99 -18.37
N TYR A 121 -1.18 11.22 -18.56
CA TYR A 121 -0.28 11.49 -19.68
C TYR A 121 -1.02 11.49 -21.02
N SER A 122 -0.67 12.42 -21.90
CA SER A 122 -1.30 12.62 -23.23
C SER A 122 -2.80 13.03 -23.22
N CYS A 123 -3.48 13.01 -22.06
CA CYS A 123 -4.87 13.41 -21.90
C CYS A 123 -5.04 14.31 -20.66
N THR A 124 -4.36 15.42 -20.60
CA THR A 124 -4.21 16.22 -19.37
C THR A 124 -5.48 16.89 -18.86
N ASP A 125 -6.55 16.92 -19.65
CA ASP A 125 -7.89 17.31 -19.21
C ASP A 125 -8.58 16.21 -18.37
N LEU A 126 -8.09 14.96 -18.45
CA LEU A 126 -8.53 13.84 -17.65
C LEU A 126 -7.62 13.68 -16.45
N LYS A 127 -8.20 13.54 -15.27
CA LYS A 127 -7.46 13.45 -14.02
C LYS A 127 -7.79 12.16 -13.28
N ALA A 128 -6.94 11.82 -12.32
CA ALA A 128 -7.12 10.69 -11.43
C ALA A 128 -6.97 11.14 -9.97
N THR A 129 -7.80 10.56 -9.10
CA THR A 129 -7.71 10.72 -7.64
C THR A 129 -7.95 9.37 -6.99
N HIS A 130 -6.91 8.83 -6.39
CA HIS A 130 -6.95 7.54 -5.69
C HIS A 130 -5.96 7.51 -4.53
N MET A 131 -6.12 6.55 -3.62
CA MET A 131 -5.32 6.45 -2.40
C MET A 131 -5.25 5.00 -1.93
N ALA A 132 -4.09 4.59 -1.43
CA ALA A 132 -3.95 3.39 -0.63
C ALA A 132 -3.82 3.74 0.86
N VAL A 133 -4.41 2.91 1.72
CA VAL A 133 -4.30 3.00 3.17
C VAL A 133 -3.88 1.65 3.72
N LEU A 134 -2.73 1.61 4.41
CA LEU A 134 -2.17 0.42 5.02
C LEU A 134 -2.35 0.51 6.54
N TYR A 135 -2.98 -0.49 7.13
CA TYR A 135 -3.34 -0.49 8.55
C TYR A 135 -2.33 -1.26 9.38
N GLU A 136 -1.72 -0.57 10.37
CA GLU A 136 -0.96 -1.22 11.44
C GLU A 136 -1.78 -2.34 12.10
N THR A 137 -1.16 -3.34 12.67
CA THR A 137 -1.77 -4.45 13.42
C THR A 137 -2.57 -5.43 12.56
N THR A 138 -3.46 -4.93 11.69
CA THR A 138 -4.33 -5.78 10.88
C THR A 138 -3.74 -6.17 9.53
N ASN A 139 -2.73 -5.43 9.07
CA ASN A 139 -2.12 -5.56 7.74
C ASN A 139 -3.13 -5.53 6.57
N VAL A 140 -4.27 -4.93 6.82
CA VAL A 140 -5.29 -4.65 5.80
C VAL A 140 -4.77 -3.54 4.89
N ILE A 141 -5.09 -3.66 3.60
CA ILE A 141 -4.87 -2.61 2.61
C ILE A 141 -6.22 -2.21 2.05
N ASP A 142 -6.56 -0.93 2.15
CA ASP A 142 -7.69 -0.34 1.44
C ASP A 142 -7.19 0.51 0.28
N ILE A 143 -7.86 0.39 -0.87
CA ILE A 143 -7.65 1.26 -2.03
C ILE A 143 -8.96 2.00 -2.27
N TYR A 144 -8.88 3.32 -2.26
CA TYR A 144 -10.01 4.22 -2.53
C TYR A 144 -9.78 4.96 -3.84
N ILE A 145 -10.77 4.99 -4.70
CA ILE A 145 -10.74 5.69 -5.98
C ILE A 145 -11.90 6.67 -6.01
N ALA A 146 -11.60 7.97 -5.88
CA ALA A 146 -12.62 8.99 -6.09
C ALA A 146 -12.94 9.15 -7.58
N GLU A 147 -11.90 9.13 -8.42
CA GLU A 147 -12.02 9.19 -9.87
C GLU A 147 -10.84 8.53 -10.56
N LYS A 148 -11.13 7.68 -11.54
CA LYS A 148 -10.13 7.12 -12.48
C LYS A 148 -10.69 7.19 -13.91
N ASN A 149 -10.06 8.00 -14.72
CA ASN A 149 -10.34 8.13 -16.14
C ASN A 149 -9.48 7.17 -17.00
N ALA A 150 -9.71 7.11 -18.29
CA ALA A 150 -8.92 6.31 -19.24
C ALA A 150 -8.47 7.17 -20.43
N CYS A 151 -7.16 7.33 -20.59
CA CYS A 151 -6.57 7.99 -21.76
C CYS A 151 -6.31 6.95 -22.85
N THR A 152 -7.23 6.76 -23.78
CA THR A 152 -7.09 5.72 -24.83
C THR A 152 -6.16 6.12 -25.96
N SER A 153 -5.73 7.38 -26.02
CA SER A 153 -4.75 7.85 -27.01
C SER A 153 -3.30 7.44 -26.65
N PHE A 154 -3.07 6.99 -25.42
CA PHE A 154 -1.78 6.50 -24.97
C PHE A 154 -1.94 5.19 -24.20
N ASN A 155 -0.97 4.26 -24.31
CA ASN A 155 -1.01 2.94 -23.64
C ASN A 155 -2.36 2.22 -23.72
N GLN A 156 -3.19 2.51 -24.74
CA GLN A 156 -4.53 1.95 -24.93
C GLN A 156 -5.49 2.21 -23.74
N GLY A 157 -5.18 3.19 -22.88
CA GLY A 157 -5.89 3.43 -21.63
C GLY A 157 -5.65 2.36 -20.57
N ALA A 158 -4.54 1.63 -20.68
CA ALA A 158 -4.22 0.53 -19.79
C ALA A 158 -4.05 0.99 -18.35
N ALA A 159 -4.55 0.17 -17.43
CA ALA A 159 -4.40 0.35 -15.99
C ALA A 159 -4.65 -0.98 -15.27
N ALA A 160 -4.02 -1.18 -14.13
CA ALA A 160 -4.31 -2.31 -13.25
C ALA A 160 -4.41 -1.86 -11.79
N LEU A 161 -5.27 -2.53 -11.03
CA LEU A 161 -5.44 -2.32 -9.59
C LEU A 161 -5.30 -3.65 -8.88
N GLY A 162 -4.53 -3.69 -7.81
CA GLY A 162 -4.32 -4.92 -7.07
C GLY A 162 -3.08 -4.89 -6.19
N ILE A 163 -2.65 -6.07 -5.79
CA ILE A 163 -1.42 -6.28 -5.02
C ILE A 163 -0.65 -7.47 -5.56
N GLN A 164 0.68 -7.44 -5.47
CA GLN A 164 1.55 -8.60 -5.77
C GLN A 164 2.77 -8.64 -4.85
N ASN A 165 3.32 -9.84 -4.65
CA ASN A 165 4.54 -10.03 -3.87
C ASN A 165 5.79 -9.52 -4.60
N ASN A 166 6.92 -9.41 -3.86
CA ASN A 166 8.19 -8.92 -4.41
C ASN A 166 8.74 -9.76 -5.57
N GLN A 167 8.33 -11.03 -5.68
CA GLN A 167 8.76 -11.91 -6.76
C GLN A 167 7.87 -11.82 -8.01
N GLY A 168 6.75 -11.08 -7.97
CA GLY A 168 5.81 -10.96 -9.07
C GLY A 168 5.18 -12.28 -9.52
N ASN A 169 5.06 -13.26 -8.61
CA ASN A 169 4.51 -14.59 -8.91
C ASN A 169 3.23 -14.94 -8.12
N GLN A 170 2.84 -14.09 -7.18
CA GLN A 170 1.57 -14.13 -6.46
C GLN A 170 0.96 -12.75 -6.44
N GLY A 171 -0.35 -12.65 -6.72
CA GLY A 171 -1.05 -11.39 -6.72
C GLY A 171 -2.57 -11.56 -6.61
N TYR A 172 -3.24 -10.50 -6.23
CA TYR A 172 -4.70 -10.44 -6.11
C TYR A 172 -5.21 -9.17 -6.79
N VAL A 173 -6.20 -9.34 -7.65
CA VAL A 173 -6.80 -8.30 -8.47
C VAL A 173 -8.31 -8.35 -8.29
N PRO A 174 -8.97 -7.22 -8.07
CA PRO A 174 -10.43 -7.17 -8.11
C PRO A 174 -10.99 -7.53 -9.51
N PRO A 175 -12.22 -8.03 -9.59
CA PRO A 175 -12.83 -8.36 -10.88
C PRO A 175 -12.82 -7.18 -11.85
N ASN A 176 -12.39 -7.41 -13.10
CA ASN A 176 -12.31 -6.43 -14.18
C ASN A 176 -11.41 -5.22 -13.86
N ARG A 177 -10.30 -5.44 -13.16
CA ARG A 177 -9.35 -4.39 -12.78
C ARG A 177 -7.91 -4.74 -13.14
N ASN A 178 -7.68 -5.79 -13.93
CA ASN A 178 -6.35 -6.08 -14.47
C ASN A 178 -6.08 -5.33 -15.78
N SER A 179 -4.85 -5.40 -16.26
CA SER A 179 -4.42 -4.71 -17.47
C SER A 179 -5.17 -5.19 -18.71
N SER A 180 -5.43 -6.49 -18.82
CA SER A 180 -6.23 -7.07 -19.90
C SER A 180 -7.71 -6.68 -19.89
N ASP A 181 -8.21 -6.13 -18.77
CA ASP A 181 -9.60 -5.65 -18.64
C ASP A 181 -9.80 -4.21 -19.13
N THR A 182 -8.71 -3.52 -19.49
CA THR A 182 -8.75 -2.10 -19.87
C THR A 182 -9.23 -1.86 -21.31
N PRO A 183 -9.69 -0.64 -21.66
CA PRO A 183 -9.78 0.52 -20.77
C PRO A 183 -10.97 0.45 -19.82
N TRP A 184 -10.77 0.87 -18.57
CA TRP A 184 -11.85 1.02 -17.60
C TRP A 184 -11.82 2.38 -16.91
N THR A 185 -12.99 2.87 -16.53
CA THR A 185 -13.16 4.10 -15.76
C THR A 185 -14.01 3.80 -14.53
N THR A 186 -13.82 4.55 -13.45
CA THR A 186 -14.66 4.43 -12.28
C THR A 186 -14.71 5.72 -11.47
N GLN A 187 -15.73 5.85 -10.64
CA GLN A 187 -15.90 6.90 -9.64
C GLN A 187 -16.43 6.28 -8.35
N GLU A 188 -15.99 6.78 -7.20
CA GLU A 188 -16.46 6.37 -5.87
C GLU A 188 -16.37 4.85 -5.63
N GLU A 189 -15.23 4.25 -5.97
CA GLU A 189 -14.96 2.82 -5.81
C GLU A 189 -13.96 2.57 -4.68
N ALA A 190 -14.13 1.47 -3.96
CA ALA A 190 -13.20 1.05 -2.91
C ALA A 190 -13.00 -0.47 -2.90
N TRP A 191 -11.77 -0.89 -2.62
CA TRP A 191 -11.38 -2.29 -2.50
C TRP A 191 -10.57 -2.53 -1.23
N ARG A 192 -10.85 -3.66 -0.59
CA ARG A 192 -10.13 -4.10 0.61
C ARG A 192 -9.43 -5.42 0.38
N PHE A 193 -8.14 -5.45 0.67
CA PHE A 193 -7.33 -6.65 0.73
C PHE A 193 -7.10 -6.99 2.20
N THR A 194 -7.60 -8.17 2.60
CA THR A 194 -7.47 -8.64 4.00
C THR A 194 -6.55 -9.85 3.99
N PRO A 195 -5.49 -9.86 4.81
CA PRO A 195 -4.64 -11.03 4.93
C PRO A 195 -5.46 -12.24 5.40
N VAL A 196 -5.15 -13.40 4.85
CA VAL A 196 -5.72 -14.68 5.26
C VAL A 196 -4.63 -15.49 5.96
N GLY A 197 -4.92 -16.01 7.13
CA GLY A 197 -3.99 -16.77 7.97
C GLY A 197 -4.33 -16.58 9.44
N ASP A 198 -3.84 -17.47 10.27
CA ASP A 198 -4.01 -17.35 11.71
C ASP A 198 -3.01 -16.32 12.24
N SER A 199 -3.52 -15.24 12.83
CA SER A 199 -2.69 -14.34 13.62
C SER A 199 -2.22 -15.10 14.87
N ILE A 200 -0.92 -15.19 15.06
CA ILE A 200 -0.37 -15.77 16.29
C ILE A 200 -0.45 -14.72 17.37
N ILE A 201 -1.40 -14.88 18.28
CA ILE A 201 -1.53 -14.05 19.47
C ILE A 201 -0.93 -14.84 20.64
N VAL A 202 0.11 -14.30 21.24
CA VAL A 202 0.71 -14.87 22.45
C VAL A 202 0.29 -14.05 23.64
N PHE A 203 -0.40 -14.67 24.59
CA PHE A 203 -0.74 -14.08 25.89
C PHE A 203 0.31 -14.49 26.92
N GLU A 204 0.73 -13.56 27.75
CA GLU A 204 1.65 -13.82 28.84
C GLU A 204 1.19 -13.03 30.08
N TRP A 205 1.07 -13.74 31.19
CA TRP A 205 0.95 -13.15 32.50
C TRP A 205 2.32 -13.19 33.18
N ILE A 206 2.79 -12.04 33.64
CA ILE A 206 4.12 -11.87 34.19
C ILE A 206 3.96 -11.43 35.65
N ASP A 207 4.68 -12.10 36.56
CA ASP A 207 4.68 -11.75 37.98
C ASP A 207 5.55 -10.52 38.27
N SER A 208 5.62 -10.12 39.55
CA SER A 208 6.42 -8.97 40.01
C SER A 208 7.93 -9.20 39.91
N ASN A 209 8.39 -10.41 39.66
CA ASN A 209 9.82 -10.72 39.44
C ASN A 209 10.20 -10.67 37.96
N GLY A 210 9.21 -10.59 37.07
CA GLY A 210 9.42 -10.61 35.63
C GLY A 210 9.30 -11.99 35.01
N ASP A 211 8.85 -13.01 35.77
CA ASP A 211 8.68 -14.38 35.29
C ASP A 211 7.31 -14.56 34.63
N VAL A 212 7.27 -15.26 33.49
CA VAL A 212 6.02 -15.65 32.83
C VAL A 212 5.37 -16.79 33.61
N ILE A 213 4.17 -16.56 34.12
CA ILE A 213 3.44 -17.48 35.00
C ILE A 213 2.24 -18.15 34.32
N SER A 214 1.75 -17.61 33.20
CA SER A 214 0.71 -18.22 32.37
C SER A 214 0.72 -17.66 30.96
N ASN A 215 0.30 -18.49 29.98
CA ASN A 215 0.06 -18.11 28.59
C ASN A 215 -1.44 -18.17 28.22
N ASP A 216 -2.31 -18.42 29.18
CA ASP A 216 -3.75 -18.42 28.94
C ASP A 216 -4.31 -17.00 28.92
N PRO A 217 -5.27 -16.67 28.03
CA PRO A 217 -5.90 -15.34 28.01
C PRO A 217 -6.65 -15.01 29.31
N ASN A 218 -7.09 -16.04 30.04
CA ASN A 218 -7.72 -15.90 31.36
C ASN A 218 -6.88 -16.65 32.38
N PHE A 219 -6.41 -15.95 33.42
CA PHE A 219 -5.58 -16.52 34.46
C PHE A 219 -6.07 -16.11 35.84
N GLU A 220 -6.37 -17.09 36.69
CA GLU A 220 -6.81 -16.86 38.07
C GLU A 220 -5.63 -16.91 39.02
N VAL A 221 -5.56 -15.93 39.92
CA VAL A 221 -4.51 -15.83 40.94
C VAL A 221 -5.11 -15.67 42.33
N SER A 222 -4.45 -16.23 43.35
CA SER A 222 -4.84 -16.09 44.75
C SER A 222 -3.61 -15.69 45.59
N PRO A 223 -3.13 -14.45 45.45
CA PRO A 223 -1.94 -13.99 46.15
C PRO A 223 -2.22 -13.84 47.66
N SER A 224 -1.26 -14.29 48.49
CA SER A 224 -1.35 -14.14 49.97
C SER A 224 -0.92 -12.75 50.44
N GLN A 225 -0.32 -11.95 49.59
CA GLN A 225 0.09 -10.57 49.84
C GLN A 225 -0.20 -9.70 48.61
N SER A 226 -0.24 -8.38 48.83
CA SER A 226 -0.41 -7.44 47.73
C SER A 226 0.76 -7.54 46.76
N THR A 227 0.46 -7.81 45.49
CA THR A 227 1.44 -7.94 44.40
C THR A 227 0.85 -7.39 43.11
N SER A 228 1.70 -7.27 42.06
CA SER A 228 1.31 -6.83 40.73
C SER A 228 1.53 -7.94 39.70
N TYR A 229 0.65 -7.99 38.72
CA TYR A 229 0.79 -8.83 37.55
C TYR A 229 0.71 -7.97 36.31
N THR A 230 1.52 -8.28 35.29
CA THR A 230 1.51 -7.61 34.00
C THR A 230 0.95 -8.56 32.96
N ALA A 231 -0.10 -8.14 32.26
CA ALA A 231 -0.56 -8.83 31.07
C ALA A 231 0.22 -8.31 29.86
N ARG A 232 0.86 -9.21 29.12
CA ARG A 232 1.52 -8.91 27.85
C ARG A 232 0.84 -9.67 26.72
N VAL A 233 0.46 -8.97 25.67
CA VAL A 233 -0.08 -9.57 24.45
C VAL A 233 0.89 -9.24 23.33
N THR A 234 1.46 -10.27 22.72
CA THR A 234 2.34 -10.15 21.56
C THR A 234 1.59 -10.58 20.32
N TYR A 235 1.58 -9.74 19.34
CA TYR A 235 1.03 -9.98 18.02
C TYR A 235 2.15 -10.36 17.07
N THR A 236 2.05 -11.52 16.44
CA THR A 236 2.92 -11.88 15.31
C THR A 236 2.05 -12.04 14.09
N THR A 237 2.16 -11.13 13.16
CA THR A 237 1.30 -11.03 11.98
C THR A 237 1.96 -11.53 10.70
N CYS A 238 3.19 -12.00 10.82
CA CYS A 238 3.96 -12.56 9.71
C CYS A 238 4.44 -13.96 9.98
#